data_d73680d500909a9232cd44482d06ab1d
#
_entry.id   d73680d500909a9232cd44482d06ab1d
#
_cell.length_a   1.000
_cell.length_b   1.000
_cell.length_c   1.000
_cell.angle_alpha   90.00
_cell.angle_beta   90.00
_cell.angle_gamma   90.00
#
_symmetry.space_group_name_H-M   'P 1'
#
loop_
_entity.id
_entity.type
_entity.pdbx_description
1 polymer ?
#
loop_
_entity_poly.entity_id
_entity_poly.type
_entity_poly.pdbx_seq_one_letter_code
_entity_poly.pdbx_strand_id
1 'polypeptide(L)'
;MQSLDRALELLRRARSFEGANSIPTELGFSDLPLPLDQKARAALRLPDQIRSARISQGADCLRALVLELDDACDLRQTLGSTASALSNSAPQFLWIVCAYRSKAGEIAIACWSSARARVRVASLVCRADKLYTSDAETLCALAAVVGESDLVTHSRWLDVLGREAITRRFFSALQRVVAELAASLSGRVSQSERSELALLYISRLIFLSFLETRGWLNGDFGFLGNGYSRCISEGGRYQRRVLEPLFFGTLNTTVRARSARAKQFGRIPFLNGGLFARSHLEKQRRTSVFTDEAFGNTYGSLLSHYRFSGREDSADWSEASIDPEILGKTFEALMATPDRKTSGAFYTPQDLVEDVAEHALASLPKDRNRLEALREVRLLDPACGSGAFLVHMLERIATLRKEHGESGSIADIRRRVLTSSIFGVDANPMAVWLCELRLWLSIVIETDDVDPMSVAPLPNLDRHIRVGDSLAGGGFDDRGTSASGGKIVSFRARYVRAVGPRKRTLARMLDRAERSAALDVLMRQRAGLSAGRREILIALRARDLFGDRHAADPNTRSLLAGIRSRLRENAERARALRAGAALP
;
A
#
# COMPACT_ATOMS: atom_id res chain seq x y z
N MET A 1 13.46 32.30 -5.42
CA MET A 1 14.05 31.39 -4.42
C MET A 1 14.87 30.34 -5.15
N GLN A 2 16.21 30.43 -5.10
CA GLN A 2 17.09 29.60 -5.95
C GLN A 2 17.93 28.56 -5.16
N SER A 3 17.81 28.49 -3.82
CA SER A 3 18.56 27.50 -3.04
C SER A 3 17.65 26.73 -2.09
N LEU A 4 17.93 25.42 -1.95
CA LEU A 4 17.24 24.52 -1.03
C LEU A 4 17.36 24.99 0.43
N ASP A 5 18.54 25.52 0.80
CA ASP A 5 18.77 26.02 2.16
C ASP A 5 17.85 27.19 2.51
N ARG A 6 17.61 28.10 1.57
CA ARG A 6 16.67 29.22 1.76
C ARG A 6 15.24 28.72 1.90
N ALA A 7 14.84 27.71 1.12
CA ALA A 7 13.51 27.10 1.22
C ALA A 7 13.32 26.41 2.57
N LEU A 8 14.32 25.66 3.04
CA LEU A 8 14.30 25.03 4.34
C LEU A 8 14.22 26.06 5.48
N GLU A 9 14.98 27.15 5.37
CA GLU A 9 14.95 28.24 6.35
C GLU A 9 13.59 28.92 6.40
N LEU A 10 12.96 29.17 5.24
CA LEU A 10 11.63 29.74 5.16
C LEU A 10 10.58 28.84 5.84
N LEU A 11 10.61 27.53 5.53
CA LEU A 11 9.72 26.55 6.17
C LEU A 11 9.98 26.43 7.68
N ARG A 12 11.23 26.57 8.14
CA ARG A 12 11.56 26.61 9.58
C ARG A 12 11.03 27.87 10.28
N ARG A 13 11.06 29.02 9.61
CA ARG A 13 10.51 30.28 10.15
C ARG A 13 8.99 30.25 10.27
N ALA A 14 8.32 29.50 9.43
CA ALA A 14 6.85 29.36 9.45
C ALA A 14 6.33 28.55 10.67
N ARG A 15 7.00 28.66 11.83
CA ARG A 15 6.56 28.10 13.13
C ARG A 15 5.52 28.95 13.84
N SER A 16 5.11 30.05 13.24
CA SER A 16 4.09 30.98 13.73
C SER A 16 3.23 31.44 12.57
N PHE A 17 2.06 31.97 12.89
CA PHE A 17 1.17 32.58 11.89
C PHE A 17 1.87 33.74 11.16
N GLU A 18 2.64 34.55 11.89
CA GLU A 18 3.44 35.63 11.28
C GLU A 18 4.53 35.08 10.34
N GLY A 19 5.21 34.01 10.73
CA GLY A 19 6.21 33.37 9.88
C GLY A 19 5.60 32.73 8.64
N ALA A 20 4.40 32.20 8.70
CA ALA A 20 3.69 31.62 7.56
C ALA A 20 3.35 32.67 6.48
N ASN A 21 3.17 33.95 6.88
CA ASN A 21 2.93 35.04 5.93
C ASN A 21 4.11 35.30 4.96
N SER A 22 5.32 34.86 5.29
CA SER A 22 6.48 35.01 4.41
C SER A 22 6.47 34.05 3.20
N ILE A 23 5.68 32.99 3.24
CA ILE A 23 5.59 32.02 2.14
C ILE A 23 4.96 32.65 0.88
N PRO A 24 3.78 33.31 0.94
CA PRO A 24 3.24 34.02 -0.21
C PRO A 24 4.19 35.07 -0.82
N THR A 25 4.91 35.83 0.00
CA THR A 25 5.87 36.83 -0.48
C THR A 25 6.95 36.19 -1.38
N GLU A 26 7.49 35.04 -1.00
CA GLU A 26 8.45 34.30 -1.84
C GLU A 26 7.82 33.69 -3.11
N LEU A 27 6.50 33.56 -3.14
CA LEU A 27 5.73 33.13 -4.30
C LEU A 27 5.24 34.32 -5.16
N GLY A 28 5.76 35.53 -4.92
CA GLY A 28 5.49 36.72 -5.74
C GLY A 28 4.23 37.50 -5.36
N PHE A 29 3.64 37.23 -4.19
CA PHE A 29 2.52 38.02 -3.67
C PHE A 29 3.01 39.24 -2.88
N SER A 30 2.09 40.20 -2.67
CA SER A 30 2.36 41.38 -1.85
C SER A 30 2.85 41.01 -0.45
N ASP A 31 3.88 41.68 0.02
CA ASP A 31 4.46 41.56 1.37
C ASP A 31 3.64 42.24 2.47
N LEU A 32 2.53 42.91 2.11
CA LEU A 32 1.57 43.53 3.02
C LEU A 32 0.25 42.76 3.04
N PRO A 33 0.19 41.63 3.78
CA PRO A 33 -1.04 40.84 3.90
C PRO A 33 -2.11 41.60 4.67
N LEU A 34 -3.32 41.68 4.11
CA LEU A 34 -4.46 42.34 4.74
C LEU A 34 -5.23 41.35 5.63
N PRO A 35 -5.48 41.70 6.92
CA PRO A 35 -6.30 40.86 7.77
C PRO A 35 -7.74 40.80 7.28
N LEU A 36 -8.36 39.61 7.32
CA LEU A 36 -9.75 39.42 7.02
C LEU A 36 -10.60 39.53 8.32
N ASP A 37 -11.45 40.53 8.37
CA ASP A 37 -12.41 40.68 9.46
C ASP A 37 -13.51 39.60 9.40
N GLN A 38 -14.36 39.54 10.42
CA GLN A 38 -15.41 38.53 10.50
C GLN A 38 -16.43 38.66 9.33
N LYS A 39 -16.68 39.89 8.86
CA LYS A 39 -17.61 40.16 7.74
C LYS A 39 -17.04 39.65 6.43
N ALA A 40 -15.74 39.90 6.16
CA ALA A 40 -15.03 39.39 4.99
C ALA A 40 -14.92 37.85 4.98
N ARG A 41 -14.64 37.24 6.14
CA ARG A 41 -14.63 35.77 6.28
C ARG A 41 -16.01 35.16 6.02
N ALA A 42 -17.07 35.76 6.51
CA ALA A 42 -18.44 35.33 6.25
C ALA A 42 -18.83 35.48 4.77
N ALA A 43 -18.40 36.56 4.10
CA ALA A 43 -18.63 36.77 2.66
C ALA A 43 -17.92 35.69 1.82
N LEU A 44 -16.72 35.25 2.21
CA LEU A 44 -16.00 34.16 1.58
C LEU A 44 -16.47 32.77 2.04
N ARG A 45 -17.42 32.68 2.96
CA ARG A 45 -17.98 31.44 3.54
C ARG A 45 -16.89 30.52 4.12
N LEU A 46 -15.86 31.12 4.74
CA LEU A 46 -14.76 30.35 5.32
C LEU A 46 -15.26 29.52 6.52
N PRO A 47 -14.70 28.30 6.71
CA PRO A 47 -15.04 27.44 7.85
C PRO A 47 -14.79 28.10 9.22
N ASP A 48 -15.61 27.77 10.22
CA ASP A 48 -15.50 28.31 11.60
C ASP A 48 -14.22 27.88 12.33
N GLN A 49 -13.55 26.81 11.87
CA GLN A 49 -12.30 26.30 12.41
C GLN A 49 -11.09 27.22 12.12
N ILE A 50 -11.30 28.31 11.38
CA ILE A 50 -10.25 29.29 11.05
C ILE A 50 -10.24 30.38 12.11
N ARG A 51 -9.16 30.45 12.92
CA ARG A 51 -8.99 31.46 13.96
C ARG A 51 -8.69 32.84 13.37
N SER A 52 -7.73 32.89 12.46
CA SER A 52 -7.27 34.11 11.81
C SER A 52 -7.05 33.86 10.32
N ALA A 53 -7.24 34.89 9.53
CA ALA A 53 -7.02 34.83 8.09
C ALA A 53 -6.45 36.16 7.57
N ARG A 54 -5.48 36.06 6.63
CA ARG A 54 -4.91 37.20 5.92
C ARG A 54 -4.90 36.90 4.43
N ILE A 55 -5.16 37.92 3.62
CA ILE A 55 -5.13 37.83 2.17
C ILE A 55 -4.00 38.68 1.60
N SER A 56 -3.24 38.14 0.67
CA SER A 56 -2.24 38.86 -0.12
C SER A 56 -2.64 38.85 -1.60
N GLN A 57 -2.43 39.95 -2.27
CA GLN A 57 -2.72 40.10 -3.69
C GLN A 57 -1.48 39.70 -4.50
N GLY A 58 -1.69 38.88 -5.52
CA GLY A 58 -0.74 38.62 -6.58
C GLY A 58 -0.98 39.55 -7.78
N ALA A 59 -0.46 39.18 -8.93
CA ALA A 59 -0.86 39.80 -10.19
C ALA A 59 -2.37 39.58 -10.43
N ASP A 60 -2.90 40.03 -11.46
CA ASP A 60 -4.33 40.01 -11.88
C ASP A 60 -5.32 39.20 -11.01
N CYS A 61 -5.46 37.89 -11.26
CA CYS A 61 -6.46 37.06 -10.58
C CYS A 61 -5.87 36.14 -9.47
N LEU A 62 -4.55 36.10 -9.27
CA LEU A 62 -3.95 35.30 -8.19
C LEU A 62 -4.17 35.93 -6.81
N ARG A 63 -4.55 35.10 -5.86
CA ARG A 63 -4.73 35.49 -4.45
C ARG A 63 -4.11 34.43 -3.54
N ALA A 64 -3.37 34.89 -2.53
CA ALA A 64 -2.89 34.03 -1.46
C ALA A 64 -3.68 34.27 -0.19
N LEU A 65 -4.05 33.18 0.49
CA LEU A 65 -4.75 33.22 1.76
C LEU A 65 -3.89 32.51 2.81
N VAL A 66 -3.55 33.23 3.89
CA VAL A 66 -2.83 32.64 5.02
C VAL A 66 -3.82 32.43 6.15
N LEU A 67 -3.92 31.21 6.64
CA LEU A 67 -4.89 30.78 7.63
C LEU A 67 -4.19 30.28 8.91
N GLU A 68 -4.69 30.72 10.05
CA GLU A 68 -4.42 30.08 11.34
C GLU A 68 -5.61 29.18 11.68
N LEU A 69 -5.35 27.88 11.82
CA LEU A 69 -6.36 26.89 12.08
C LEU A 69 -6.45 26.52 13.56
N ASP A 70 -7.62 26.07 13.99
CA ASP A 70 -7.78 25.45 15.30
C ASP A 70 -6.98 24.16 15.39
N ASP A 71 -6.32 23.93 16.53
CA ASP A 71 -5.50 22.75 16.77
C ASP A 71 -6.29 21.42 16.79
N ALA A 72 -7.59 21.49 17.04
CA ALA A 72 -8.48 20.33 17.08
C ALA A 72 -9.09 19.97 15.71
N CYS A 73 -8.92 20.84 14.69
CA CYS A 73 -9.54 20.61 13.38
C CYS A 73 -8.83 19.50 12.57
N ASP A 74 -9.56 18.82 11.69
CA ASP A 74 -8.96 18.01 10.64
C ASP A 74 -8.48 18.92 9.50
N LEU A 75 -7.16 18.89 9.24
CA LEU A 75 -6.51 19.77 8.26
C LEU A 75 -7.05 19.57 6.85
N ARG A 76 -7.20 18.30 6.41
CA ARG A 76 -7.68 17.98 5.06
C ARG A 76 -9.13 18.41 4.86
N GLN A 77 -9.98 18.11 5.84
CA GLN A 77 -11.40 18.50 5.81
C GLN A 77 -11.54 20.03 5.78
N THR A 78 -10.79 20.74 6.63
CA THR A 78 -10.88 22.22 6.71
C THR A 78 -10.39 22.87 5.42
N LEU A 79 -9.28 22.40 4.84
CA LEU A 79 -8.78 22.91 3.56
C LEU A 79 -9.70 22.56 2.38
N GLY A 80 -10.27 21.36 2.35
CA GLY A 80 -11.27 20.97 1.34
C GLY A 80 -12.52 21.83 1.40
N SER A 81 -13.03 22.10 2.61
CA SER A 81 -14.17 23.01 2.83
C SER A 81 -13.82 24.45 2.44
N THR A 82 -12.60 24.92 2.74
CA THR A 82 -12.10 26.24 2.33
C THR A 82 -12.02 26.35 0.82
N ALA A 83 -11.46 25.35 0.15
CA ALA A 83 -11.37 25.32 -1.31
C ALA A 83 -12.76 25.34 -1.96
N SER A 84 -13.70 24.56 -1.45
CA SER A 84 -15.10 24.56 -1.91
C SER A 84 -15.80 25.91 -1.67
N ALA A 85 -15.59 26.51 -0.50
CA ALA A 85 -16.15 27.82 -0.16
C ALA A 85 -15.64 28.91 -1.10
N LEU A 86 -14.32 28.99 -1.33
CA LEU A 86 -13.70 29.98 -2.21
C LEU A 86 -14.04 29.77 -3.69
N SER A 87 -14.14 28.53 -4.13
CA SER A 87 -14.59 28.21 -5.50
C SER A 87 -16.01 28.68 -5.78
N ASN A 88 -16.88 28.68 -4.75
CA ASN A 88 -18.27 29.12 -4.90
C ASN A 88 -18.45 30.62 -4.65
N SER A 89 -17.72 31.21 -3.69
CA SER A 89 -17.92 32.62 -3.28
C SER A 89 -17.08 33.59 -4.11
N ALA A 90 -15.95 33.18 -4.65
CA ALA A 90 -15.02 34.01 -5.40
C ALA A 90 -14.35 33.26 -6.57
N PRO A 91 -15.17 32.72 -7.52
CA PRO A 91 -14.68 31.88 -8.62
C PRO A 91 -13.79 32.60 -9.64
N GLN A 92 -13.80 33.93 -9.62
CA GLN A 92 -12.97 34.77 -10.50
C GLN A 92 -11.48 34.80 -10.10
N PHE A 93 -11.14 34.27 -8.92
CA PHE A 93 -9.76 34.26 -8.42
C PHE A 93 -9.17 32.86 -8.43
N LEU A 94 -7.87 32.81 -8.67
CA LEU A 94 -7.04 31.61 -8.53
C LEU A 94 -6.33 31.68 -7.17
N TRP A 95 -6.52 30.65 -6.38
CA TRP A 95 -6.12 30.68 -4.98
C TRP A 95 -4.94 29.75 -4.68
N ILE A 96 -4.01 30.26 -3.84
CA ILE A 96 -3.10 29.44 -3.06
C ILE A 96 -3.35 29.70 -1.59
N VAL A 97 -3.41 28.68 -0.77
CA VAL A 97 -3.67 28.76 0.66
C VAL A 97 -2.47 28.25 1.42
N CYS A 98 -1.99 29.04 2.38
CA CYS A 98 -0.97 28.66 3.35
C CYS A 98 -1.65 28.54 4.72
N ALA A 99 -1.90 27.34 5.19
CA ALA A 99 -2.53 27.10 6.49
C ALA A 99 -1.50 26.71 7.54
N TYR A 100 -1.64 27.27 8.73
CA TYR A 100 -0.77 27.01 9.88
C TYR A 100 -1.60 26.48 11.06
N ARG A 101 -1.05 25.47 11.76
CA ARG A 101 -1.64 24.89 12.96
C ARG A 101 -0.61 24.86 14.08
N SER A 102 -0.86 25.64 15.14
CA SER A 102 0.14 25.97 16.17
C SER A 102 0.66 24.74 16.94
N LYS A 103 -0.24 23.98 17.55
CA LYS A 103 0.11 22.86 18.44
C LYS A 103 0.84 21.73 17.73
N ALA A 104 0.49 21.49 16.47
CA ALA A 104 1.14 20.46 15.66
C ALA A 104 2.40 20.98 14.97
N GLY A 105 2.63 22.31 14.92
CA GLY A 105 3.71 22.92 14.13
C GLY A 105 3.59 22.61 12.64
N GLU A 106 2.36 22.36 12.16
CA GLU A 106 2.09 21.98 10.77
C GLU A 106 1.83 23.18 9.89
N ILE A 107 2.34 23.11 8.69
CA ILE A 107 2.14 24.08 7.62
C ILE A 107 1.60 23.31 6.42
N ALA A 108 0.54 23.82 5.80
CA ALA A 108 0.03 23.30 4.55
C ALA A 108 0.04 24.38 3.49
N ILE A 109 0.56 24.08 2.31
CA ILE A 109 0.46 24.93 1.12
C ILE A 109 -0.44 24.17 0.15
N ALA A 110 -1.56 24.77 -0.26
CA ALA A 110 -2.56 24.09 -1.08
C ALA A 110 -3.09 25.00 -2.19
N CYS A 111 -3.34 24.41 -3.35
CA CYS A 111 -4.15 24.99 -4.42
C CYS A 111 -5.11 23.93 -4.94
N TRP A 112 -6.07 24.30 -5.77
CA TRP A 112 -7.08 23.37 -6.26
C TRP A 112 -7.57 23.70 -7.66
N SER A 113 -8.10 22.69 -8.32
CA SER A 113 -8.86 22.83 -9.56
C SER A 113 -10.34 22.55 -9.29
N SER A 114 -11.21 23.28 -9.95
CA SER A 114 -12.64 23.04 -9.95
C SER A 114 -13.05 22.50 -11.32
N ALA A 115 -13.11 21.20 -11.49
CA ALA A 115 -13.56 20.56 -12.70
C ALA A 115 -14.82 19.71 -12.44
N ARG A 116 -15.86 19.84 -13.29
CA ARG A 116 -17.10 19.02 -13.23
C ARG A 116 -17.78 18.98 -11.87
N ALA A 117 -17.90 20.12 -11.19
CA ALA A 117 -18.53 20.28 -9.86
C ALA A 117 -17.78 19.57 -8.69
N ARG A 118 -16.57 19.09 -8.90
CA ARG A 118 -15.69 18.58 -7.84
C ARG A 118 -14.49 19.50 -7.67
N VAL A 119 -14.14 19.79 -6.43
CA VAL A 119 -12.91 20.51 -6.06
C VAL A 119 -11.85 19.48 -5.72
N ARG A 120 -10.74 19.52 -6.46
CA ARG A 120 -9.58 18.66 -6.20
C ARG A 120 -8.44 19.50 -5.65
N VAL A 121 -8.07 19.26 -4.41
CA VAL A 121 -7.00 19.96 -3.69
C VAL A 121 -5.67 19.25 -3.91
N ALA A 122 -4.64 20.00 -4.31
CA ALA A 122 -3.25 19.57 -4.33
C ALA A 122 -2.49 20.31 -3.24
N SER A 123 -1.70 19.62 -2.43
CA SER A 123 -1.10 20.18 -1.24
C SER A 123 0.31 19.67 -0.93
N LEU A 124 1.08 20.52 -0.25
CA LEU A 124 2.27 20.16 0.51
C LEU A 124 1.95 20.36 1.99
N VAL A 125 1.99 19.29 2.78
CA VAL A 125 1.81 19.38 4.23
C VAL A 125 3.14 19.05 4.89
N CYS A 126 3.68 19.93 5.73
CA CYS A 126 4.96 19.72 6.40
C CYS A 126 4.93 20.20 7.87
N ARG A 127 5.85 19.68 8.65
CA ARG A 127 6.05 20.10 10.05
C ARG A 127 7.34 20.89 10.15
N ALA A 128 7.27 22.10 10.70
CA ALA A 128 8.42 22.98 10.84
C ALA A 128 9.55 22.41 11.73
N ASP A 129 9.24 21.46 12.63
CA ASP A 129 10.21 20.75 13.46
C ASP A 129 10.89 19.57 12.75
N LYS A 130 10.28 19.05 11.68
CA LYS A 130 10.82 17.93 10.89
C LYS A 130 10.56 18.13 9.39
N LEU A 131 11.49 18.83 8.73
CA LEU A 131 11.46 19.09 7.30
C LEU A 131 12.30 18.08 6.54
N TYR A 132 11.84 17.76 5.35
CA TYR A 132 12.53 16.89 4.39
C TYR A 132 13.05 17.70 3.20
N THR A 133 14.08 17.19 2.52
CA THR A 133 14.62 17.85 1.34
C THR A 133 13.56 17.99 0.24
N SER A 134 12.69 17.00 0.08
CA SER A 134 11.57 17.03 -0.86
C SER A 134 10.57 18.18 -0.61
N ASP A 135 10.41 18.60 0.66
CA ASP A 135 9.54 19.75 0.99
C ASP A 135 10.12 21.05 0.43
N ALA A 136 11.44 21.24 0.65
CA ALA A 136 12.17 22.39 0.11
C ALA A 136 12.21 22.38 -1.42
N GLU A 137 12.45 21.22 -2.04
CA GLU A 137 12.40 21.06 -3.50
C GLU A 137 11.04 21.45 -4.06
N THR A 138 9.96 21.04 -3.40
CA THR A 138 8.59 21.38 -3.81
C THR A 138 8.34 22.88 -3.69
N LEU A 139 8.77 23.52 -2.60
CA LEU A 139 8.64 24.97 -2.43
C LEU A 139 9.49 25.74 -3.44
N CYS A 140 10.71 25.29 -3.72
CA CYS A 140 11.54 25.86 -4.79
C CYS A 140 10.88 25.76 -6.16
N ALA A 141 10.26 24.61 -6.46
CA ALA A 141 9.56 24.41 -7.72
C ALA A 141 8.33 25.31 -7.85
N LEU A 142 7.57 25.53 -6.76
CA LEU A 142 6.47 26.50 -6.75
C LEU A 142 6.96 27.93 -7.06
N ALA A 143 8.06 28.36 -6.46
CA ALA A 143 8.62 29.67 -6.67
C ALA A 143 9.24 29.85 -8.08
N ALA A 144 9.76 28.79 -8.68
CA ALA A 144 10.38 28.83 -9.99
C ALA A 144 9.41 29.11 -11.15
N VAL A 145 8.13 28.84 -10.97
CA VAL A 145 7.10 29.08 -12.01
C VAL A 145 6.44 30.46 -11.92
N VAL A 146 6.81 31.27 -10.94
CA VAL A 146 6.31 32.64 -10.79
C VAL A 146 6.88 33.53 -11.90
N GLY A 147 6.03 34.35 -12.50
CA GLY A 147 6.41 35.26 -13.58
C GLY A 147 5.82 34.93 -14.96
N GLU A 148 5.05 33.82 -15.05
CA GLU A 148 4.20 33.53 -16.20
C GLU A 148 2.78 34.12 -15.99
N SER A 149 1.85 33.89 -16.93
CA SER A 149 0.46 34.31 -16.72
C SER A 149 -0.13 33.58 -15.51
N ASP A 150 -1.05 34.22 -14.80
CA ASP A 150 -1.69 33.70 -13.56
C ASP A 150 -2.27 32.30 -13.74
N LEU A 151 -2.94 32.06 -14.88
CA LEU A 151 -3.53 30.76 -15.18
C LEU A 151 -2.46 29.66 -15.36
N VAL A 152 -1.37 29.97 -16.04
CA VAL A 152 -0.24 29.04 -16.26
C VAL A 152 0.47 28.78 -14.95
N THR A 153 0.74 29.83 -14.17
CA THR A 153 1.33 29.72 -12.83
C THR A 153 0.52 28.81 -11.93
N HIS A 154 -0.79 29.05 -11.84
CA HIS A 154 -1.68 28.24 -11.02
C HIS A 154 -1.77 26.78 -11.51
N SER A 155 -1.85 26.54 -12.82
CA SER A 155 -1.84 25.19 -13.39
C SER A 155 -0.55 24.44 -13.06
N ARG A 156 0.60 25.11 -13.15
CA ARG A 156 1.89 24.50 -12.77
C ARG A 156 2.02 24.27 -11.26
N TRP A 157 1.42 25.11 -10.41
CA TRP A 157 1.36 24.83 -8.97
C TRP A 157 0.56 23.58 -8.69
N LEU A 158 -0.55 23.34 -9.40
CA LEU A 158 -1.29 22.08 -9.31
C LEU A 158 -0.44 20.88 -9.71
N ASP A 159 0.38 21.00 -10.75
CA ASP A 159 1.29 19.94 -11.18
C ASP A 159 2.43 19.70 -10.16
N VAL A 160 2.98 20.76 -9.58
CA VAL A 160 4.09 20.69 -8.60
C VAL A 160 3.62 20.09 -7.28
N LEU A 161 2.45 20.52 -6.78
CA LEU A 161 1.83 19.99 -5.58
C LEU A 161 1.16 18.64 -5.83
N GLY A 162 0.96 18.31 -7.10
CA GLY A 162 0.36 17.07 -7.53
C GLY A 162 1.32 15.89 -7.34
N ARG A 163 0.72 14.74 -7.20
CA ARG A 163 1.34 13.46 -6.92
C ARG A 163 2.36 12.98 -7.96
N GLU A 164 2.15 13.31 -9.23
CA GLU A 164 2.99 12.79 -10.32
C GLU A 164 4.44 13.31 -10.28
N ALA A 165 4.64 14.56 -9.88
CA ALA A 165 5.97 15.17 -9.80
C ALA A 165 6.84 14.45 -8.75
N ILE A 166 6.30 14.25 -7.55
CA ILE A 166 7.02 13.55 -6.48
C ILE A 166 7.20 12.07 -6.79
N THR A 167 6.20 11.42 -7.43
CA THR A 167 6.28 10.00 -7.84
C THR A 167 7.44 9.77 -8.80
N ARG A 168 7.62 10.62 -9.81
CA ARG A 168 8.72 10.50 -10.78
C ARG A 168 10.10 10.69 -10.12
N ARG A 169 10.22 11.68 -9.24
CA ARG A 169 11.48 11.92 -8.50
C ARG A 169 11.82 10.75 -7.57
N PHE A 170 10.82 10.29 -6.83
CA PHE A 170 10.97 9.15 -5.93
C PHE A 170 11.32 7.87 -6.67
N PHE A 171 10.66 7.58 -7.80
CA PHE A 171 10.98 6.41 -8.63
C PHE A 171 12.44 6.41 -9.08
N SER A 172 12.95 7.54 -9.57
CA SER A 172 14.34 7.66 -10.02
C SER A 172 15.34 7.47 -8.86
N ALA A 173 15.02 8.01 -7.68
CA ALA A 173 15.82 7.83 -6.47
C ALA A 173 15.80 6.37 -6.00
N LEU A 174 14.62 5.75 -5.93
CA LEU A 174 14.43 4.37 -5.53
C LEU A 174 15.16 3.40 -6.46
N GLN A 175 15.06 3.60 -7.78
CA GLN A 175 15.76 2.77 -8.78
C GLN A 175 17.27 2.79 -8.57
N ARG A 176 17.84 3.99 -8.37
CA ARG A 176 19.27 4.17 -8.12
C ARG A 176 19.69 3.48 -6.82
N VAL A 177 18.98 3.74 -5.73
CA VAL A 177 19.29 3.17 -4.40
C VAL A 177 19.18 1.65 -4.39
N VAL A 178 18.17 1.07 -5.07
CA VAL A 178 18.04 -0.39 -5.23
C VAL A 178 19.23 -0.97 -6.00
N ALA A 179 19.65 -0.33 -7.09
CA ALA A 179 20.78 -0.77 -7.89
C ALA A 179 22.11 -0.69 -7.11
N GLU A 180 22.35 0.40 -6.39
CA GLU A 180 23.53 0.60 -5.54
C GLU A 180 23.57 -0.44 -4.40
N LEU A 181 22.46 -0.64 -3.69
CA LEU A 181 22.39 -1.64 -2.64
C LEU A 181 22.62 -3.05 -3.19
N ALA A 182 21.99 -3.42 -4.31
CA ALA A 182 22.18 -4.70 -4.97
C ALA A 182 23.64 -4.93 -5.38
N ALA A 183 24.30 -3.91 -5.94
CA ALA A 183 25.71 -3.99 -6.32
C ALA A 183 26.64 -4.20 -5.11
N SER A 184 26.30 -3.64 -3.97
CA SER A 184 27.09 -3.71 -2.72
C SER A 184 27.06 -5.09 -2.04
N LEU A 185 26.15 -5.99 -2.45
CA LEU A 185 25.96 -7.29 -1.77
C LEU A 185 27.18 -8.19 -1.98
N SER A 186 27.76 -8.66 -0.88
CA SER A 186 28.91 -9.58 -0.88
C SER A 186 28.52 -11.02 -1.27
N GLY A 187 29.50 -11.77 -1.76
CA GLY A 187 29.36 -13.20 -2.04
C GLY A 187 28.91 -13.54 -3.48
N ARG A 188 28.89 -14.84 -3.78
CA ARG A 188 28.44 -15.37 -5.09
C ARG A 188 26.91 -15.45 -5.13
N VAL A 189 26.29 -14.37 -5.55
CA VAL A 189 24.83 -14.21 -5.64
C VAL A 189 24.51 -13.74 -7.05
N SER A 190 23.50 -14.31 -7.70
CA SER A 190 23.09 -13.90 -9.04
C SER A 190 22.53 -12.47 -9.03
N GLN A 191 22.54 -11.79 -10.17
CA GLN A 191 22.03 -10.41 -10.26
C GLN A 191 20.56 -10.32 -9.85
N SER A 192 19.74 -11.28 -10.25
CA SER A 192 18.33 -11.34 -9.86
C SER A 192 18.15 -11.46 -8.35
N GLU A 193 18.91 -12.39 -7.70
CA GLU A 193 18.87 -12.56 -6.24
C GLU A 193 19.36 -11.31 -5.49
N ARG A 194 20.38 -10.60 -6.04
CA ARG A 194 20.88 -9.33 -5.48
C ARG A 194 19.79 -8.27 -5.47
N SER A 195 19.10 -8.10 -6.60
CA SER A 195 18.02 -7.15 -6.74
C SER A 195 16.84 -7.50 -5.83
N GLU A 196 16.46 -8.77 -5.73
CA GLU A 196 15.39 -9.23 -4.83
C GLU A 196 15.72 -8.93 -3.36
N LEU A 197 16.95 -9.25 -2.91
CA LEU A 197 17.36 -8.96 -1.53
C LEU A 197 17.44 -7.46 -1.25
N ALA A 198 17.97 -6.66 -2.17
CA ALA A 198 18.04 -5.20 -2.03
C ALA A 198 16.63 -4.61 -1.90
N LEU A 199 15.71 -5.02 -2.78
CA LEU A 199 14.33 -4.58 -2.78
C LEU A 199 13.62 -4.96 -1.46
N LEU A 200 13.83 -6.18 -0.95
CA LEU A 200 13.28 -6.63 0.32
C LEU A 200 13.77 -5.77 1.50
N TYR A 201 15.07 -5.45 1.56
CA TYR A 201 15.61 -4.61 2.63
C TYR A 201 15.11 -3.18 2.55
N ILE A 202 15.11 -2.57 1.37
CA ILE A 202 14.60 -1.22 1.16
C ILE A 202 13.13 -1.12 1.55
N SER A 203 12.32 -2.08 1.16
CA SER A 203 10.90 -2.10 1.49
C SER A 203 10.64 -2.21 2.99
N ARG A 204 11.46 -3.01 3.71
CA ARG A 204 11.41 -3.07 5.17
C ARG A 204 11.81 -1.73 5.80
N LEU A 205 12.84 -1.07 5.27
CA LEU A 205 13.26 0.25 5.74
C LEU A 205 12.19 1.32 5.51
N ILE A 206 11.56 1.32 4.34
CA ILE A 206 10.44 2.20 4.03
C ILE A 206 9.27 1.94 4.99
N PHE A 207 8.91 0.67 5.23
CA PHE A 207 7.86 0.34 6.21
C PHE A 207 8.22 0.87 7.60
N LEU A 208 9.48 0.74 8.02
CA LEU A 208 9.94 1.30 9.29
C LEU A 208 9.87 2.82 9.34
N SER A 209 10.09 3.51 8.21
CA SER A 209 9.91 4.97 8.16
C SER A 209 8.45 5.36 8.44
N PHE A 210 7.47 4.59 7.97
CA PHE A 210 6.06 4.82 8.38
C PHE A 210 5.84 4.58 9.88
N LEU A 211 6.47 3.57 10.48
CA LEU A 211 6.39 3.35 11.93
C LEU A 211 7.07 4.48 12.72
N GLU A 212 8.18 5.00 12.19
CA GLU A 212 8.91 6.11 12.78
C GLU A 212 8.06 7.38 12.80
N THR A 213 7.32 7.69 11.72
CA THR A 213 6.39 8.83 11.68
C THR A 213 5.25 8.73 12.69
N ARG A 214 4.91 7.50 13.11
CA ARG A 214 3.93 7.23 14.19
C ARG A 214 4.54 7.24 15.59
N GLY A 215 5.86 7.43 15.73
CA GLY A 215 6.56 7.33 17.00
C GLY A 215 6.66 5.90 17.57
N TRP A 216 6.34 4.87 16.77
CA TRP A 216 6.33 3.47 17.23
C TRP A 216 7.72 2.84 17.34
N LEU A 217 8.75 3.53 16.92
CA LEU A 217 10.14 3.13 17.12
C LEU A 217 10.69 3.87 18.34
N ASN A 218 10.32 3.43 19.54
CA ASN A 218 10.77 3.95 20.84
C ASN A 218 10.44 5.43 21.09
N GLY A 219 9.46 6.02 20.42
CA GLY A 219 9.18 7.47 20.49
C GLY A 219 10.24 8.35 19.82
N ASP A 220 11.21 7.76 19.12
CA ASP A 220 12.30 8.47 18.45
C ASP A 220 11.94 8.65 16.96
N PHE A 221 11.64 9.87 16.55
CA PHE A 221 11.31 10.24 15.16
C PHE A 221 12.54 10.27 14.23
N GLY A 222 13.74 10.04 14.74
CA GLY A 222 15.00 9.87 14.01
C GLY A 222 15.63 8.49 14.23
N PHE A 223 14.89 7.52 14.74
CA PHE A 223 15.37 6.21 15.19
C PHE A 223 16.26 5.49 14.17
N LEU A 224 15.83 5.46 12.91
CA LEU A 224 16.56 4.77 11.85
C LEU A 224 17.90 5.46 11.54
N GLY A 225 17.90 6.77 11.33
CA GLY A 225 19.09 7.56 11.07
C GLY A 225 20.05 7.60 12.26
N ASN A 226 19.54 7.80 13.48
CA ASN A 226 20.31 7.77 14.71
C ASN A 226 20.94 6.40 14.94
N GLY A 227 20.18 5.32 14.68
CA GLY A 227 20.66 3.95 14.78
C GLY A 227 21.78 3.63 13.78
N TYR A 228 21.68 4.15 12.55
CA TYR A 228 22.72 4.04 11.53
C TYR A 228 23.98 4.78 11.98
N SER A 229 23.87 6.08 12.29
CA SER A 229 25.00 6.93 12.66
C SER A 229 25.77 6.38 13.89
N ARG A 230 25.05 5.93 14.91
CA ARG A 230 25.64 5.29 16.08
C ARG A 230 26.38 4.00 15.70
N CYS A 231 25.79 3.15 14.88
CA CYS A 231 26.43 1.91 14.45
C CYS A 231 27.72 2.16 13.69
N ILE A 232 27.76 3.18 12.81
CA ILE A 232 28.97 3.54 12.05
C ILE A 232 30.06 4.05 13.00
N SER A 233 29.74 4.92 13.96
CA SER A 233 30.71 5.43 14.95
C SER A 233 31.29 4.31 15.83
N GLU A 234 30.55 3.20 16.01
CA GLU A 234 30.97 2.03 16.79
C GLU A 234 31.65 0.92 15.96
N GLY A 235 32.06 1.20 14.72
CA GLY A 235 32.78 0.26 13.85
C GLY A 235 31.92 -0.48 12.83
N GLY A 236 30.71 -0.02 12.56
CA GLY A 236 29.86 -0.45 11.43
C GLY A 236 29.22 -1.83 11.57
N ARG A 237 29.00 -2.49 10.46
CA ARG A 237 28.24 -3.75 10.28
C ARG A 237 26.75 -3.56 10.55
N TYR A 238 26.17 -2.50 9.98
CA TYR A 238 24.81 -2.06 10.26
C TYR A 238 23.77 -3.16 10.03
N GLN A 239 23.85 -3.89 8.90
CA GLN A 239 22.94 -5.00 8.64
C GLN A 239 22.92 -6.02 9.78
N ARG A 240 24.10 -6.45 10.26
CA ARG A 240 24.23 -7.53 11.26
C ARG A 240 23.98 -7.05 12.69
N ARG A 241 24.42 -5.81 13.00
CA ARG A 241 24.36 -5.29 14.36
C ARG A 241 23.05 -4.60 14.68
N VAL A 242 22.35 -4.06 13.66
CA VAL A 242 21.13 -3.29 13.86
C VAL A 242 19.94 -3.91 13.13
N LEU A 243 19.99 -4.02 11.79
CA LEU A 243 18.80 -4.38 11.02
C LEU A 243 18.30 -5.81 11.29
N GLU A 244 19.18 -6.80 11.26
CA GLU A 244 18.77 -8.19 11.53
C GLU A 244 18.21 -8.39 12.95
N PRO A 245 18.82 -7.90 14.02
CA PRO A 245 18.24 -7.95 15.35
C PRO A 245 16.91 -7.17 15.47
N LEU A 246 16.78 -6.04 14.77
CA LEU A 246 15.55 -5.27 14.74
C LEU A 246 14.43 -6.04 14.02
N PHE A 247 14.68 -6.54 12.80
CA PHE A 247 13.68 -7.25 12.00
C PHE A 247 13.27 -8.57 12.66
N PHE A 248 14.24 -9.43 12.93
CA PHE A 248 13.97 -10.81 13.32
C PHE A 248 13.88 -11.00 14.83
N GLY A 249 14.68 -10.26 15.58
CA GLY A 249 14.76 -10.37 17.04
C GLY A 249 13.76 -9.50 17.79
N THR A 250 13.30 -8.41 17.18
CA THR A 250 12.43 -7.43 17.84
C THR A 250 11.04 -7.42 17.22
N LEU A 251 10.90 -7.01 15.96
CA LEU A 251 9.60 -6.86 15.29
C LEU A 251 8.90 -8.19 15.05
N ASN A 252 9.64 -9.26 14.79
CA ASN A 252 9.11 -10.61 14.56
C ASN A 252 9.19 -11.55 15.77
N THR A 253 9.57 -11.03 16.93
CA THR A 253 9.68 -11.81 18.16
C THR A 253 8.84 -11.18 19.27
N THR A 254 8.00 -12.02 19.91
CA THR A 254 7.14 -11.55 21.01
C THR A 254 7.97 -10.93 22.13
N VAL A 255 7.47 -9.89 22.77
CA VAL A 255 8.19 -9.09 23.78
C VAL A 255 8.84 -9.97 24.86
N ARG A 256 8.14 -11.00 25.32
CA ARG A 256 8.62 -11.95 26.35
C ARG A 256 9.80 -12.80 25.88
N ALA A 257 9.88 -13.09 24.57
CA ALA A 257 10.90 -13.95 23.99
C ALA A 257 12.11 -13.19 23.42
N ARG A 258 12.14 -11.86 23.52
CA ARG A 258 13.24 -11.02 23.03
C ARG A 258 14.52 -11.27 23.82
N SER A 259 15.64 -11.41 23.10
CA SER A 259 16.98 -11.43 23.69
C SER A 259 17.35 -10.08 24.34
N ALA A 260 18.39 -10.05 25.19
CA ALA A 260 18.90 -8.81 25.78
C ALA A 260 19.24 -7.77 24.70
N ARG A 261 19.87 -8.19 23.59
CA ARG A 261 20.19 -7.31 22.46
C ARG A 261 18.93 -6.72 21.78
N ALA A 262 17.88 -7.51 21.60
CA ALA A 262 16.63 -7.04 21.01
C ALA A 262 15.89 -6.05 21.94
N LYS A 263 16.03 -6.19 23.25
CA LYS A 263 15.46 -5.27 24.25
C LYS A 263 16.14 -3.89 24.28
N GLN A 264 17.40 -3.80 23.81
CA GLN A 264 18.13 -2.52 23.73
C GLN A 264 17.53 -1.52 22.75
N PHE A 265 16.72 -1.99 21.78
CA PHE A 265 15.99 -1.08 20.88
C PHE A 265 14.85 -0.32 21.56
N GLY A 266 14.51 -0.62 22.81
CA GLY A 266 13.49 0.07 23.59
C GLY A 266 12.07 -0.38 23.29
N ARG A 267 11.12 0.55 23.33
CA ARG A 267 9.69 0.31 23.17
C ARG A 267 9.32 0.20 21.70
N ILE A 268 9.45 -0.99 21.14
CA ILE A 268 9.11 -1.30 19.75
C ILE A 268 8.03 -2.38 19.72
N PRO A 269 6.96 -2.25 18.90
CA PRO A 269 5.88 -3.21 18.85
C PRO A 269 6.34 -4.59 18.37
N PHE A 270 5.60 -5.62 18.74
CA PHE A 270 5.66 -6.93 18.09
C PHE A 270 4.67 -6.94 16.95
N LEU A 271 5.16 -6.89 15.71
CA LEU A 271 4.29 -6.79 14.54
C LEU A 271 3.88 -8.16 13.99
N ASN A 272 4.64 -9.24 14.27
CA ASN A 272 4.42 -10.52 13.59
C ASN A 272 4.52 -10.35 12.06
N GLY A 273 3.77 -11.10 11.30
CA GLY A 273 3.65 -10.92 9.84
C GLY A 273 4.82 -11.45 9.01
N GLY A 274 4.57 -11.60 7.70
CA GLY A 274 5.53 -12.13 6.73
C GLY A 274 6.69 -11.17 6.45
N LEU A 275 6.44 -9.84 6.54
CA LEU A 275 7.42 -8.79 6.20
C LEU A 275 8.74 -8.92 6.96
N PHE A 276 8.68 -9.19 8.27
CA PHE A 276 9.85 -9.34 9.14
C PHE A 276 10.23 -10.80 9.41
N ALA A 277 9.67 -11.75 8.67
CA ALA A 277 10.18 -13.12 8.67
C ALA A 277 11.36 -13.24 7.68
N ARG A 278 12.34 -14.13 7.99
CA ARG A 278 13.41 -14.41 7.02
C ARG A 278 12.81 -15.06 5.77
N SER A 279 13.04 -14.46 4.61
CA SER A 279 12.69 -15.06 3.33
C SER A 279 13.47 -16.35 3.06
N HIS A 280 13.02 -17.13 2.07
CA HIS A 280 13.77 -18.33 1.66
C HIS A 280 15.17 -17.97 1.16
N LEU A 281 15.29 -16.91 0.39
CA LEU A 281 16.54 -16.41 -0.15
C LEU A 281 17.49 -15.91 0.96
N GLU A 282 17.01 -15.19 1.97
CA GLU A 282 17.81 -14.79 3.12
C GLU A 282 18.33 -15.99 3.95
N LYS A 283 17.58 -17.10 3.99
CA LYS A 283 18.02 -18.33 4.65
C LYS A 283 19.12 -19.03 3.85
N GLN A 284 19.06 -19.01 2.52
CA GLN A 284 20.07 -19.58 1.63
C GLN A 284 21.36 -18.74 1.60
N ARG A 285 21.21 -17.41 1.60
CA ARG A 285 22.32 -16.45 1.45
C ARG A 285 22.74 -15.79 2.77
N ARG A 286 22.75 -16.56 3.86
CA ARG A 286 23.02 -16.07 5.22
C ARG A 286 24.33 -15.32 5.41
N THR A 287 25.36 -15.62 4.62
CA THR A 287 26.68 -15.00 4.71
C THR A 287 26.80 -13.70 3.92
N SER A 288 25.89 -13.46 2.97
CA SER A 288 25.89 -12.26 2.15
C SER A 288 25.46 -11.04 2.97
N VAL A 289 26.19 -9.95 2.82
CA VAL A 289 25.93 -8.67 3.52
C VAL A 289 26.09 -7.52 2.55
N PHE A 290 25.26 -6.52 2.72
CA PHE A 290 25.39 -5.22 2.06
C PHE A 290 26.42 -4.36 2.80
N THR A 291 27.01 -3.40 2.09
CA THR A 291 27.96 -2.46 2.70
C THR A 291 27.22 -1.41 3.53
N ASP A 292 27.90 -0.90 4.55
CA ASP A 292 27.36 0.17 5.39
C ASP A 292 27.18 1.49 4.58
N GLU A 293 28.09 1.75 3.63
CA GLU A 293 28.02 2.92 2.73
C GLU A 293 26.74 2.91 1.88
N ALA A 294 26.35 1.76 1.31
CA ALA A 294 25.12 1.65 0.53
C ALA A 294 23.85 1.93 1.38
N PHE A 295 23.87 1.54 2.66
CA PHE A 295 22.83 1.94 3.58
C PHE A 295 22.87 3.45 3.88
N GLY A 296 24.06 4.05 4.02
CA GLY A 296 24.20 5.51 4.17
C GLY A 296 23.57 6.26 3.00
N ASN A 297 23.84 5.82 1.75
CA ASN A 297 23.23 6.35 0.55
C ASN A 297 21.70 6.14 0.53
N THR A 298 21.22 5.00 1.00
CA THR A 298 19.77 4.73 1.15
C THR A 298 19.12 5.74 2.10
N TYR A 299 19.75 6.03 3.24
CA TYR A 299 19.25 7.05 4.17
C TYR A 299 19.27 8.44 3.55
N GLY A 300 20.42 8.90 3.02
CA GLY A 300 20.59 10.24 2.49
C GLY A 300 19.70 10.53 1.28
N SER A 301 19.61 9.61 0.33
CA SER A 301 18.91 9.82 -0.94
C SER A 301 17.43 9.41 -0.93
N LEU A 302 16.97 8.66 0.07
CA LEU A 302 15.61 8.15 0.11
C LEU A 302 14.90 8.46 1.43
N LEU A 303 15.35 7.90 2.56
CA LEU A 303 14.57 7.91 3.79
C LEU A 303 14.55 9.28 4.50
N SER A 304 15.64 10.03 4.44
CA SER A 304 15.71 11.41 4.97
C SER A 304 15.38 12.48 3.92
N HIS A 305 15.32 12.09 2.64
CA HIS A 305 15.03 12.99 1.54
C HIS A 305 13.52 13.19 1.34
N TYR A 306 12.75 12.09 1.40
CA TYR A 306 11.31 12.11 1.14
C TYR A 306 10.49 11.98 2.42
N ARG A 307 9.38 12.71 2.45
CA ARG A 307 8.35 12.55 3.46
C ARG A 307 7.50 11.32 3.14
N PHE A 308 7.32 10.45 4.11
CA PHE A 308 6.39 9.33 4.04
C PHE A 308 5.10 9.69 4.75
N SER A 309 3.99 9.67 4.03
CA SER A 309 2.63 9.88 4.56
C SER A 309 1.92 8.54 4.65
N GLY A 310 1.26 8.34 5.76
CA GLY A 310 0.54 7.09 5.94
C GLY A 310 -0.80 7.03 5.23
N ARG A 311 -1.42 8.16 4.87
CA ARG A 311 -2.72 8.19 4.21
C ARG A 311 -2.55 8.25 2.71
N GLU A 312 -3.20 7.34 2.00
CA GLU A 312 -3.30 7.41 0.54
C GLU A 312 -4.13 8.64 0.12
N ASP A 313 -3.87 9.14 -1.08
CA ASP A 313 -4.65 10.22 -1.67
C ASP A 313 -6.08 9.74 -1.98
N SER A 314 -6.99 10.68 -2.11
CA SER A 314 -8.37 10.45 -2.56
C SER A 314 -8.63 11.19 -3.86
N ALA A 315 -9.79 10.96 -4.47
CA ALA A 315 -10.20 11.66 -5.69
C ALA A 315 -10.20 13.20 -5.51
N ASP A 316 -10.46 13.67 -4.29
CA ASP A 316 -10.60 15.10 -3.98
C ASP A 316 -9.36 15.71 -3.30
N TRP A 317 -8.34 14.86 -2.96
CA TRP A 317 -7.14 15.31 -2.24
C TRP A 317 -5.88 14.63 -2.74
N SER A 318 -4.85 15.43 -3.01
CA SER A 318 -3.51 14.98 -3.36
C SER A 318 -2.46 15.68 -2.49
N GLU A 319 -1.46 14.94 -2.03
CA GLU A 319 -0.38 15.47 -1.18
C GLU A 319 0.99 15.16 -1.79
N ALA A 320 1.89 16.15 -1.77
CA ALA A 320 3.28 16.00 -2.22
C ALA A 320 4.12 15.21 -1.19
N SER A 321 3.73 13.97 -0.91
CA SER A 321 4.40 13.03 0.00
C SER A 321 4.35 11.62 -0.57
N ILE A 322 5.18 10.71 -0.04
CA ILE A 322 5.20 9.31 -0.46
C ILE A 322 4.21 8.53 0.38
N ASP A 323 3.12 8.14 -0.24
CA ASP A 323 2.10 7.29 0.35
C ASP A 323 2.23 5.82 -0.09
N PRO A 324 1.46 4.88 0.49
CA PRO A 324 1.53 3.46 0.13
C PRO A 324 1.16 3.18 -1.34
N GLU A 325 0.33 3.99 -1.98
CA GLU A 325 -0.01 3.83 -3.39
C GLU A 325 1.15 4.21 -4.30
N ILE A 326 1.87 5.32 -4.01
CA ILE A 326 3.10 5.69 -4.73
C ILE A 326 4.14 4.58 -4.60
N LEU A 327 4.26 3.96 -3.42
CA LEU A 327 5.14 2.79 -3.25
C LEU A 327 4.72 1.66 -4.18
N GLY A 328 3.44 1.30 -4.22
CA GLY A 328 2.93 0.27 -5.14
C GLY A 328 3.32 0.55 -6.59
N LYS A 329 3.02 1.76 -7.09
CA LYS A 329 3.35 2.21 -8.46
C LYS A 329 4.85 2.12 -8.77
N THR A 330 5.67 2.62 -7.85
CA THR A 330 7.13 2.68 -8.07
C THR A 330 7.79 1.32 -8.01
N PHE A 331 7.35 0.45 -7.12
CA PHE A 331 7.85 -0.92 -7.05
C PHE A 331 7.39 -1.78 -8.25
N GLU A 332 6.15 -1.64 -8.71
CA GLU A 332 5.69 -2.29 -9.95
C GLU A 332 6.50 -1.82 -11.16
N ALA A 333 6.76 -0.53 -11.26
CA ALA A 333 7.57 0.03 -12.35
C ALA A 333 9.03 -0.47 -12.30
N LEU A 334 9.62 -0.66 -11.11
CA LEU A 334 10.95 -1.25 -10.94
C LEU A 334 11.02 -2.72 -11.38
N MET A 335 9.96 -3.48 -11.11
CA MET A 335 9.92 -4.90 -11.47
C MET A 335 9.59 -5.14 -12.94
N ALA A 336 8.99 -4.18 -13.61
CA ALA A 336 8.58 -4.24 -15.01
C ALA A 336 9.77 -4.05 -15.99
N THR A 337 10.97 -4.56 -15.69
CA THR A 337 12.11 -4.62 -16.63
C THR A 337 11.82 -5.51 -17.83
N PRO A 338 12.57 -5.54 -18.92
CA PRO A 338 12.19 -5.49 -20.35
C PRO A 338 10.99 -6.32 -20.81
N ASP A 339 10.41 -7.14 -19.96
CA ASP A 339 9.26 -8.02 -20.27
C ASP A 339 7.88 -7.40 -19.98
N ARG A 340 7.75 -6.06 -19.94
CA ARG A 340 6.46 -5.37 -19.70
C ARG A 340 5.30 -5.87 -20.58
N LYS A 341 5.59 -6.26 -21.82
CA LYS A 341 4.57 -6.76 -22.75
C LYS A 341 4.09 -8.18 -22.42
N THR A 342 4.89 -8.94 -21.70
CA THR A 342 4.60 -10.33 -21.34
C THR A 342 4.01 -10.48 -19.94
N SER A 343 4.29 -9.57 -19.01
CA SER A 343 3.81 -9.66 -17.62
C SER A 343 2.45 -9.01 -17.36
N GLY A 344 1.91 -8.21 -18.30
CA GLY A 344 0.58 -7.58 -18.13
C GLY A 344 0.45 -6.61 -16.96
N ALA A 345 1.56 -6.18 -16.37
CA ALA A 345 1.54 -5.30 -15.21
C ALA A 345 1.24 -3.85 -15.63
N PHE A 346 -0.01 -3.43 -15.49
CA PHE A 346 -0.49 -2.08 -15.73
C PHE A 346 -1.04 -1.48 -14.44
N TYR A 347 -0.67 -0.22 -14.18
CA TYR A 347 -1.27 0.56 -13.11
C TYR A 347 -2.74 0.87 -13.43
N THR A 348 -3.63 0.64 -12.48
CA THR A 348 -5.04 0.99 -12.59
C THR A 348 -5.28 2.38 -12.00
N PRO A 349 -5.81 3.35 -12.78
CA PRO A 349 -6.15 4.68 -12.26
C PRO A 349 -7.16 4.61 -11.11
N GLN A 350 -7.01 5.51 -10.13
CA GLN A 350 -7.85 5.52 -8.92
C GLN A 350 -9.33 5.70 -9.26
N ASP A 351 -9.67 6.59 -10.19
CA ASP A 351 -11.05 6.80 -10.61
C ASP A 351 -11.71 5.51 -11.13
N LEU A 352 -10.94 4.68 -11.86
CA LEU A 352 -11.42 3.38 -12.33
C LEU A 352 -11.59 2.37 -11.19
N VAL A 353 -10.68 2.40 -10.21
CA VAL A 353 -10.78 1.55 -9.02
C VAL A 353 -12.05 1.89 -8.24
N GLU A 354 -12.35 3.17 -8.06
CA GLU A 354 -13.55 3.65 -7.37
C GLU A 354 -14.82 3.22 -8.11
N ASP A 355 -14.89 3.44 -9.42
CA ASP A 355 -16.06 3.08 -10.24
C ASP A 355 -16.35 1.57 -10.19
N VAL A 356 -15.34 0.74 -10.37
CA VAL A 356 -15.49 -0.72 -10.32
C VAL A 356 -15.90 -1.19 -8.92
N ALA A 357 -15.30 -0.62 -7.88
CA ALA A 357 -15.60 -0.96 -6.50
C ALA A 357 -17.05 -0.60 -6.12
N GLU A 358 -17.53 0.59 -6.48
CA GLU A 358 -18.91 1.01 -6.22
C GLU A 358 -19.92 0.14 -6.98
N HIS A 359 -19.64 -0.22 -8.24
CA HIS A 359 -20.49 -1.15 -8.99
C HIS A 359 -20.53 -2.54 -8.36
N ALA A 360 -19.41 -3.06 -7.88
CA ALA A 360 -19.36 -4.34 -7.17
C ALA A 360 -20.19 -4.32 -5.87
N LEU A 361 -20.09 -3.24 -5.10
CA LEU A 361 -20.83 -3.05 -3.85
C LEU A 361 -22.33 -2.74 -4.06
N ALA A 362 -22.71 -2.23 -5.23
CA ALA A 362 -24.10 -1.92 -5.57
C ALA A 362 -25.01 -3.16 -5.59
N SER A 363 -24.43 -4.35 -5.79
CA SER A 363 -25.15 -5.63 -5.75
C SER A 363 -25.56 -6.09 -4.34
N LEU A 364 -24.99 -5.48 -3.30
CA LEU A 364 -25.30 -5.82 -1.91
C LEU A 364 -26.65 -5.20 -1.49
N PRO A 365 -27.41 -5.84 -0.57
CA PRO A 365 -28.66 -5.30 -0.03
C PRO A 365 -28.47 -3.87 0.50
N LYS A 366 -29.47 -3.00 0.28
CA LYS A 366 -29.47 -1.59 0.72
C LYS A 366 -30.31 -1.35 1.98
N ASP A 367 -30.96 -2.38 2.48
CA ASP A 367 -31.90 -2.36 3.60
C ASP A 367 -31.21 -2.63 4.96
N ARG A 368 -32.03 -2.99 5.98
CA ARG A 368 -31.55 -3.29 7.33
C ARG A 368 -30.54 -4.45 7.41
N ASN A 369 -30.49 -5.32 6.41
CA ASN A 369 -29.56 -6.44 6.34
C ASN A 369 -28.19 -6.05 5.77
N ARG A 370 -27.99 -4.78 5.39
CA ARG A 370 -26.75 -4.32 4.75
C ARG A 370 -25.50 -4.55 5.61
N LEU A 371 -25.57 -4.30 6.92
CA LEU A 371 -24.43 -4.54 7.81
C LEU A 371 -24.05 -6.03 7.86
N GLU A 372 -25.04 -6.93 7.91
CA GLU A 372 -24.80 -8.37 7.91
C GLU A 372 -24.21 -8.82 6.57
N ALA A 373 -24.77 -8.38 5.46
CA ALA A 373 -24.21 -8.62 4.13
C ALA A 373 -22.76 -8.12 4.01
N LEU A 374 -22.47 -6.91 4.52
CA LEU A 374 -21.11 -6.36 4.54
C LEU A 374 -20.15 -7.17 5.44
N ARG A 375 -20.64 -7.85 6.49
CA ARG A 375 -19.84 -8.75 7.35
C ARG A 375 -19.54 -10.08 6.68
N GLU A 376 -20.45 -10.58 5.88
CA GLU A 376 -20.33 -11.87 5.20
C GLU A 376 -19.65 -11.77 3.83
N VAL A 377 -19.57 -10.59 3.25
CA VAL A 377 -18.97 -10.39 1.93
C VAL A 377 -17.54 -10.92 1.88
N ARG A 378 -17.24 -11.66 0.82
CA ARG A 378 -15.89 -12.09 0.47
C ARG A 378 -15.53 -11.53 -0.89
N LEU A 379 -14.43 -10.84 -0.94
CA LEU A 379 -13.88 -10.21 -2.14
C LEU A 379 -12.64 -10.97 -2.57
N LEU A 380 -12.60 -11.36 -3.82
CA LEU A 380 -11.43 -11.95 -4.46
C LEU A 380 -11.02 -11.09 -5.64
N ASP A 381 -9.75 -10.68 -5.65
CA ASP A 381 -9.10 -10.15 -6.84
C ASP A 381 -8.16 -11.23 -7.41
N PRO A 382 -8.49 -11.81 -8.59
CA PRO A 382 -7.73 -12.91 -9.16
C PRO A 382 -6.43 -12.48 -9.85
N ALA A 383 -6.17 -11.18 -9.97
CA ALA A 383 -4.97 -10.59 -10.57
C ALA A 383 -4.60 -9.32 -9.80
N CYS A 384 -4.39 -9.46 -8.48
CA CYS A 384 -4.41 -8.33 -7.56
C CYS A 384 -3.25 -7.33 -7.74
N GLY A 385 -2.20 -7.67 -8.46
CA GLY A 385 -1.04 -6.79 -8.59
C GLY A 385 -0.52 -6.34 -7.23
N SER A 386 -0.22 -5.06 -7.08
CA SER A 386 0.12 -4.42 -5.80
C SER A 386 -1.08 -4.13 -4.90
N GLY A 387 -2.28 -4.57 -5.23
CA GLY A 387 -3.46 -4.53 -4.37
C GLY A 387 -4.30 -3.25 -4.45
N ALA A 388 -4.32 -2.53 -5.57
CA ALA A 388 -5.08 -1.28 -5.70
C ALA A 388 -6.57 -1.47 -5.35
N PHE A 389 -7.23 -2.45 -5.96
CA PHE A 389 -8.62 -2.78 -5.65
C PHE A 389 -8.80 -3.29 -4.22
N LEU A 390 -7.88 -4.12 -3.72
CA LEU A 390 -8.00 -4.72 -2.39
C LEU A 390 -7.87 -3.70 -1.27
N VAL A 391 -6.95 -2.73 -1.39
CA VAL A 391 -6.78 -1.63 -0.43
C VAL A 391 -8.01 -0.73 -0.45
N HIS A 392 -8.45 -0.30 -1.63
CA HIS A 392 -9.65 0.54 -1.77
C HIS A 392 -10.90 -0.14 -1.19
N MET A 393 -11.13 -1.41 -1.52
CA MET A 393 -12.27 -2.17 -1.01
C MET A 393 -12.20 -2.42 0.49
N LEU A 394 -10.99 -2.62 1.06
CA LEU A 394 -10.79 -2.72 2.50
C LEU A 394 -11.28 -1.46 3.20
N GLU A 395 -10.89 -0.29 2.70
CA GLU A 395 -11.27 1.01 3.25
C GLU A 395 -12.76 1.26 3.10
N ARG A 396 -13.29 1.04 1.91
CA ARG A 396 -14.69 1.28 1.59
C ARG A 396 -15.64 0.39 2.39
N ILE A 397 -15.37 -0.92 2.48
CA ILE A 397 -16.17 -1.85 3.29
C ILE A 397 -16.09 -1.46 4.77
N ALA A 398 -14.90 -1.08 5.27
CA ALA A 398 -14.75 -0.68 6.67
C ALA A 398 -15.55 0.59 6.99
N THR A 399 -15.51 1.60 6.11
CA THR A 399 -16.29 2.83 6.23
C THR A 399 -17.79 2.53 6.22
N LEU A 400 -18.28 1.75 5.25
CA LEU A 400 -19.69 1.35 5.17
C LEU A 400 -20.13 0.58 6.42
N ARG A 401 -19.32 -0.35 6.93
CA ARG A 401 -19.63 -1.08 8.18
C ARG A 401 -19.76 -0.12 9.38
N LYS A 402 -18.89 0.91 9.45
CA LYS A 402 -18.94 1.92 10.50
C LYS A 402 -20.20 2.80 10.37
N GLU A 403 -20.53 3.26 9.16
CA GLU A 403 -21.73 4.04 8.86
C GLU A 403 -23.02 3.29 9.20
N HIS A 404 -23.04 1.96 9.02
CA HIS A 404 -24.17 1.10 9.36
C HIS A 404 -24.14 0.58 10.81
N GLY A 405 -23.36 1.22 11.69
CA GLY A 405 -23.41 1.00 13.14
C GLY A 405 -22.53 -0.13 13.67
N GLU A 406 -21.51 -0.57 12.94
CA GLU A 406 -20.55 -1.51 13.51
C GLU A 406 -19.74 -0.87 14.65
N SER A 407 -19.68 -1.54 15.80
CA SER A 407 -18.95 -1.08 16.98
C SER A 407 -17.43 -1.24 16.84
N GLY A 408 -16.67 -0.37 17.50
CA GLY A 408 -15.21 -0.35 17.54
C GLY A 408 -14.61 0.82 16.74
N SER A 409 -13.28 0.97 16.80
CA SER A 409 -12.53 1.95 16.01
C SER A 409 -12.53 1.54 14.53
N ILE A 410 -12.27 2.51 13.65
CA ILE A 410 -12.15 2.21 12.19
C ILE A 410 -10.99 1.24 11.94
N ALA A 411 -9.89 1.35 12.70
CA ALA A 411 -8.77 0.43 12.63
C ALA A 411 -9.16 -1.02 12.99
N ASP A 412 -9.99 -1.20 14.02
CA ASP A 412 -10.50 -2.52 14.39
C ASP A 412 -11.40 -3.11 13.30
N ILE A 413 -12.25 -2.26 12.71
CA ILE A 413 -13.13 -2.68 11.62
C ILE A 413 -12.29 -3.06 10.40
N ARG A 414 -11.31 -2.24 9.98
CA ARG A 414 -10.38 -2.58 8.89
C ARG A 414 -9.67 -3.90 9.13
N ARG A 415 -9.18 -4.13 10.36
CA ARG A 415 -8.55 -5.41 10.73
C ARG A 415 -9.50 -6.59 10.62
N ARG A 416 -10.78 -6.42 10.98
CA ARG A 416 -11.81 -7.47 10.80
C ARG A 416 -12.09 -7.73 9.33
N VAL A 417 -12.28 -6.68 8.51
CA VAL A 417 -12.50 -6.80 7.07
C VAL A 417 -11.32 -7.51 6.41
N LEU A 418 -10.09 -7.07 6.68
CA LEU A 418 -8.89 -7.68 6.11
C LEU A 418 -8.76 -9.17 6.44
N THR A 419 -9.14 -9.57 7.65
CA THR A 419 -8.99 -10.96 8.10
C THR A 419 -10.14 -11.88 7.70
N SER A 420 -11.28 -11.36 7.23
CA SER A 420 -12.45 -12.16 6.87
C SER A 420 -12.88 -12.04 5.42
N SER A 421 -12.66 -10.89 4.80
CA SER A 421 -13.32 -10.52 3.55
C SER A 421 -12.37 -10.38 2.35
N ILE A 422 -11.09 -10.07 2.57
CA ILE A 422 -10.14 -9.70 1.51
C ILE A 422 -9.28 -10.89 1.10
N PHE A 423 -9.29 -11.22 -0.20
CA PHE A 423 -8.50 -12.29 -0.81
C PHE A 423 -7.91 -11.80 -2.14
N GLY A 424 -6.69 -12.23 -2.47
CA GLY A 424 -6.02 -11.88 -3.71
C GLY A 424 -5.13 -13.00 -4.24
N VAL A 425 -4.96 -13.04 -5.54
CA VAL A 425 -4.02 -13.93 -6.23
C VAL A 425 -3.27 -13.11 -7.26
N ASP A 426 -1.98 -13.34 -7.41
CA ASP A 426 -1.18 -12.81 -8.51
C ASP A 426 -0.08 -13.78 -8.88
N ALA A 427 0.26 -13.85 -10.16
CA ALA A 427 1.33 -14.71 -10.65
C ALA A 427 2.73 -14.22 -10.23
N ASN A 428 2.88 -12.92 -9.96
CA ASN A 428 4.13 -12.30 -9.57
C ASN A 428 4.31 -12.30 -8.04
N PRO A 429 5.30 -13.04 -7.49
CA PRO A 429 5.53 -13.10 -6.03
C PRO A 429 5.80 -11.73 -5.40
N MET A 430 6.42 -10.81 -6.14
CA MET A 430 6.74 -9.50 -5.63
C MET A 430 5.50 -8.60 -5.60
N ALA A 431 4.59 -8.72 -6.56
CA ALA A 431 3.31 -8.03 -6.54
C ALA A 431 2.47 -8.47 -5.32
N VAL A 432 2.40 -9.77 -5.05
CA VAL A 432 1.76 -10.33 -3.84
C VAL A 432 2.37 -9.73 -2.57
N TRP A 433 3.70 -9.68 -2.50
CA TRP A 433 4.39 -9.11 -1.35
C TRP A 433 4.10 -7.62 -1.16
N LEU A 434 4.03 -6.83 -2.24
CA LEU A 434 3.64 -5.42 -2.18
C LEU A 434 2.18 -5.22 -1.77
N CYS A 435 1.30 -6.08 -2.26
CA CYS A 435 -0.09 -6.09 -1.84
C CYS A 435 -0.22 -6.32 -0.33
N GLU A 436 0.48 -7.32 0.22
CA GLU A 436 0.53 -7.55 1.67
C GLU A 436 1.07 -6.33 2.42
N LEU A 437 2.15 -5.70 1.93
CA LEU A 437 2.76 -4.51 2.52
C LEU A 437 1.75 -3.35 2.60
N ARG A 438 1.05 -3.04 1.51
CA ARG A 438 0.04 -1.97 1.47
C ARG A 438 -1.14 -2.27 2.39
N LEU A 439 -1.63 -3.50 2.40
CA LEU A 439 -2.69 -3.93 3.31
C LEU A 439 -2.29 -3.82 4.79
N TRP A 440 -1.03 -4.09 5.15
CA TRP A 440 -0.53 -3.87 6.51
C TRP A 440 -0.40 -2.38 6.82
N LEU A 441 0.09 -1.57 5.88
CA LEU A 441 0.19 -0.12 6.06
C LEU A 441 -1.19 0.50 6.30
N SER A 442 -2.23 0.10 5.58
CA SER A 442 -3.58 0.63 5.75
C SER A 442 -4.18 0.35 7.15
N ILE A 443 -3.71 -0.70 7.86
CA ILE A 443 -4.06 -0.92 9.26
C ILE A 443 -3.22 -0.04 10.19
N VAL A 444 -1.89 -0.01 9.97
CA VAL A 444 -0.94 0.71 10.84
C VAL A 444 -1.29 2.20 10.92
N ILE A 445 -1.65 2.76 9.78
CA ILE A 445 -1.92 4.19 9.62
C ILE A 445 -3.13 4.67 10.41
N GLU A 446 -4.17 3.89 10.46
CA GLU A 446 -5.43 4.22 11.14
C GLU A 446 -5.47 3.76 12.62
N THR A 447 -4.40 3.16 13.10
CA THR A 447 -4.35 2.74 14.49
C THR A 447 -4.09 3.96 15.38
N ASP A 448 -5.00 4.27 16.29
CA ASP A 448 -4.92 5.41 17.22
C ASP A 448 -3.98 5.16 18.42
N ASP A 449 -3.42 3.95 18.52
CA ASP A 449 -2.55 3.56 19.62
C ASP A 449 -1.28 4.43 19.65
N VAL A 450 -1.17 5.28 20.67
CA VAL A 450 0.03 6.09 20.93
C VAL A 450 1.15 5.23 21.53
N ASP A 451 0.79 4.21 22.33
CA ASP A 451 1.77 3.30 22.91
C ASP A 451 2.13 2.16 21.95
N PRO A 452 3.40 2.10 21.49
CA PRO A 452 3.86 1.01 20.62
C PRO A 452 3.64 -0.40 21.18
N MET A 453 3.58 -0.52 22.51
CA MET A 453 3.44 -1.82 23.17
C MET A 453 2.01 -2.34 23.21
N SER A 454 1.01 -1.48 22.99
CA SER A 454 -0.41 -1.83 22.89
C SER A 454 -0.82 -2.27 21.48
N VAL A 455 0.00 -1.94 20.48
CA VAL A 455 -0.29 -2.25 19.06
C VAL A 455 -0.50 -3.74 18.85
N ALA A 456 -1.67 -4.10 18.34
CA ALA A 456 -1.98 -5.48 18.03
C ALA A 456 -1.12 -6.02 16.87
N PRO A 457 -0.62 -7.27 16.95
CA PRO A 457 0.17 -7.87 15.88
C PRO A 457 -0.52 -7.82 14.52
N LEU A 458 0.23 -7.64 13.45
CA LEU A 458 -0.29 -7.67 12.09
C LEU A 458 -0.83 -9.08 11.74
N PRO A 459 -1.91 -9.17 10.98
CA PRO A 459 -2.44 -10.46 10.54
C PRO A 459 -1.49 -11.16 9.57
N ASN A 460 -1.52 -12.50 9.56
CA ASN A 460 -0.80 -13.29 8.58
C ASN A 460 -1.58 -13.30 7.27
N LEU A 461 -1.09 -12.66 6.23
CA LEU A 461 -1.80 -12.52 4.95
C LEU A 461 -1.42 -13.57 3.90
N ASP A 462 -0.31 -14.28 4.08
CA ASP A 462 0.23 -15.28 3.15
C ASP A 462 -0.72 -16.44 2.78
N ARG A 463 -1.91 -16.48 3.38
CA ARG A 463 -3.00 -17.43 3.04
C ARG A 463 -4.24 -16.75 2.50
N HIS A 464 -4.25 -15.43 2.48
CA HIS A 464 -5.29 -14.60 1.90
C HIS A 464 -4.84 -14.01 0.57
N ILE A 465 -3.60 -13.53 0.51
CA ILE A 465 -2.96 -13.03 -0.70
C ILE A 465 -1.94 -14.08 -1.11
N ARG A 466 -2.07 -14.64 -2.32
CA ARG A 466 -1.30 -15.81 -2.75
C ARG A 466 -0.62 -15.60 -4.09
N VAL A 467 0.55 -16.19 -4.21
CA VAL A 467 1.20 -16.36 -5.52
C VAL A 467 0.55 -17.52 -6.24
N GLY A 468 0.07 -17.31 -7.46
CA GLY A 468 -0.54 -18.35 -8.29
C GLY A 468 -1.07 -17.81 -9.61
N ASP A 469 -1.27 -18.71 -10.55
CA ASP A 469 -1.98 -18.41 -11.81
C ASP A 469 -3.47 -18.77 -11.63
N SER A 470 -4.32 -17.75 -11.53
CA SER A 470 -5.76 -17.92 -11.33
C SER A 470 -6.47 -18.58 -12.52
N LEU A 471 -5.85 -18.59 -13.70
CA LEU A 471 -6.39 -19.21 -14.92
C LEU A 471 -5.91 -20.65 -15.11
N ALA A 472 -4.73 -21.01 -14.58
CA ALA A 472 -4.17 -22.35 -14.70
C ALA A 472 -4.81 -23.38 -13.76
N GLY A 473 -5.65 -22.95 -12.82
CA GLY A 473 -6.39 -23.82 -11.92
C GLY A 473 -7.39 -24.67 -12.69
N GLY A 474 -7.12 -25.96 -12.85
CA GLY A 474 -8.10 -26.90 -13.39
C GLY A 474 -9.35 -26.90 -12.51
N GLY A 475 -10.45 -26.35 -13.04
CA GLY A 475 -11.81 -26.28 -12.54
C GLY A 475 -12.07 -26.97 -11.20
N PHE A 476 -11.86 -26.26 -10.13
CA PHE A 476 -12.45 -26.63 -8.84
C PHE A 476 -13.94 -26.32 -8.94
N ASP A 477 -14.70 -27.22 -9.59
CA ASP A 477 -16.14 -27.12 -9.65
C ASP A 477 -16.71 -27.30 -8.22
N ASP A 478 -17.19 -26.22 -7.66
CA ASP A 478 -17.60 -26.09 -6.26
C ASP A 478 -18.97 -26.70 -5.94
N ARG A 479 -19.40 -27.67 -6.73
CA ARG A 479 -20.68 -28.38 -6.50
C ARG A 479 -20.63 -29.43 -5.40
N GLY A 480 -19.57 -29.42 -4.58
CA GLY A 480 -19.46 -30.32 -3.45
C GLY A 480 -19.02 -29.60 -2.20
N THR A 481 -19.94 -29.30 -1.28
CA THR A 481 -19.66 -29.03 0.11
C THR A 481 -18.86 -30.19 0.71
N SER A 482 -17.55 -30.21 0.44
CA SER A 482 -16.65 -31.18 1.05
C SER A 482 -16.56 -30.91 2.55
N ALA A 483 -16.66 -31.93 3.37
CA ALA A 483 -16.38 -31.87 4.81
C ALA A 483 -15.00 -31.24 5.13
N SER A 484 -14.10 -31.22 4.15
CA SER A 484 -12.80 -30.52 4.20
C SER A 484 -12.93 -29.00 4.12
N GLY A 485 -13.94 -28.44 3.45
CA GLY A 485 -14.12 -26.99 3.27
C GLY A 485 -14.28 -26.26 4.61
N GLY A 486 -15.12 -26.75 5.50
CA GLY A 486 -15.32 -26.16 6.83
C GLY A 486 -14.05 -26.17 7.69
N LYS A 487 -13.23 -27.22 7.59
CA LYS A 487 -11.94 -27.30 8.28
C LYS A 487 -10.95 -26.28 7.75
N ILE A 488 -10.87 -26.10 6.42
CA ILE A 488 -9.98 -25.11 5.78
C ILE A 488 -10.35 -23.71 6.24
N VAL A 489 -11.63 -23.34 6.19
CA VAL A 489 -12.14 -22.03 6.66
C VAL A 489 -11.76 -21.79 8.13
N SER A 490 -12.02 -22.78 9.01
CA SER A 490 -11.68 -22.69 10.43
C SER A 490 -10.17 -22.54 10.67
N PHE A 491 -9.34 -23.34 9.99
CA PHE A 491 -7.88 -23.25 10.13
C PHE A 491 -7.34 -21.91 9.61
N ARG A 492 -7.87 -21.40 8.49
CA ARG A 492 -7.49 -20.11 7.92
C ARG A 492 -7.83 -18.96 8.86
N ALA A 493 -9.05 -18.92 9.41
CA ALA A 493 -9.46 -17.91 10.37
C ALA A 493 -8.61 -17.91 11.67
N ARG A 494 -8.16 -19.09 12.11
CA ARG A 494 -7.25 -19.21 13.26
C ARG A 494 -5.81 -18.86 12.91
N TYR A 495 -5.37 -19.19 11.70
CA TYR A 495 -4.02 -18.92 11.21
C TYR A 495 -3.73 -17.42 11.09
N VAL A 496 -4.66 -16.66 10.55
CA VAL A 496 -4.55 -15.20 10.36
C VAL A 496 -4.10 -14.47 11.63
N ARG A 497 -4.58 -14.93 12.80
CA ARG A 497 -4.29 -14.34 14.12
C ARG A 497 -3.22 -15.09 14.91
N ALA A 498 -2.63 -16.12 14.33
CA ALA A 498 -1.70 -16.98 15.05
C ALA A 498 -0.29 -16.38 15.09
N VAL A 499 0.40 -16.57 16.21
CA VAL A 499 1.78 -16.10 16.44
C VAL A 499 2.66 -17.25 16.94
N GLY A 500 3.96 -17.13 16.72
CA GLY A 500 4.97 -18.05 17.25
C GLY A 500 4.78 -19.53 16.83
N PRO A 501 4.99 -20.51 17.75
CA PRO A 501 4.88 -21.93 17.43
C PRO A 501 3.50 -22.34 16.91
N ARG A 502 2.43 -21.73 17.43
CA ARG A 502 1.05 -21.99 17.02
C ARG A 502 0.81 -21.65 15.54
N LYS A 503 1.45 -20.57 15.02
CA LYS A 503 1.41 -20.22 13.61
C LYS A 503 1.93 -21.36 12.74
N ARG A 504 3.10 -21.94 13.09
CA ARG A 504 3.71 -23.06 12.35
C ARG A 504 2.84 -24.32 12.35
N THR A 505 2.22 -24.63 13.50
CA THR A 505 1.31 -25.78 13.61
C THR A 505 0.09 -25.60 12.73
N LEU A 506 -0.57 -24.43 12.81
CA LEU A 506 -1.74 -24.13 11.99
C LEU A 506 -1.42 -24.07 10.49
N ALA A 507 -0.25 -23.55 10.10
CA ALA A 507 0.21 -23.59 8.72
C ALA A 507 0.26 -25.02 8.19
N ARG A 508 0.90 -25.94 8.94
CA ARG A 508 0.98 -27.37 8.54
C ARG A 508 -0.38 -28.05 8.46
N MET A 509 -1.28 -27.72 9.40
CA MET A 509 -2.65 -28.27 9.38
C MET A 509 -3.43 -27.76 8.18
N LEU A 510 -3.30 -26.46 7.86
CA LEU A 510 -3.94 -25.84 6.71
C LEU A 510 -3.39 -26.41 5.40
N ASP A 511 -2.06 -26.50 5.24
CA ASP A 511 -1.40 -27.09 4.06
C ASP A 511 -1.87 -28.54 3.83
N ARG A 512 -1.99 -29.32 4.91
CA ARG A 512 -2.50 -30.71 4.83
C ARG A 512 -3.97 -30.75 4.39
N ALA A 513 -4.82 -29.90 4.96
CA ALA A 513 -6.25 -29.85 4.64
C ALA A 513 -6.49 -29.38 3.19
N GLU A 514 -5.79 -28.34 2.74
CA GLU A 514 -5.86 -27.84 1.37
C GLU A 514 -5.35 -28.88 0.37
N ARG A 515 -4.23 -29.54 0.67
CA ARG A 515 -3.69 -30.63 -0.17
C ARG A 515 -4.65 -31.82 -0.26
N SER A 516 -5.28 -32.20 0.85
CA SER A 516 -6.31 -33.26 0.85
C SER A 516 -7.48 -32.87 -0.03
N ALA A 517 -8.01 -31.65 0.10
CA ALA A 517 -9.12 -31.16 -0.71
C ALA A 517 -8.77 -31.13 -2.21
N ALA A 518 -7.56 -30.69 -2.56
CA ALA A 518 -7.09 -30.69 -3.94
C ALA A 518 -6.99 -32.12 -4.52
N LEU A 519 -6.47 -33.06 -3.75
CA LEU A 519 -6.41 -34.46 -4.16
C LEU A 519 -7.81 -35.08 -4.35
N ASP A 520 -8.77 -34.73 -3.48
CA ASP A 520 -10.16 -35.20 -3.59
C ASP A 520 -10.83 -34.69 -4.89
N VAL A 521 -10.55 -33.43 -5.27
CA VAL A 521 -11.01 -32.86 -6.54
C VAL A 521 -10.41 -33.61 -7.73
N LEU A 522 -9.09 -33.78 -7.73
CA LEU A 522 -8.40 -34.51 -8.79
C LEU A 522 -8.90 -35.98 -8.91
N MET A 523 -9.20 -36.64 -7.80
CA MET A 523 -9.77 -37.99 -7.80
C MET A 523 -11.17 -38.00 -8.42
N ARG A 524 -12.04 -37.03 -8.07
CA ARG A 524 -13.38 -36.90 -8.67
C ARG A 524 -13.31 -36.61 -10.18
N GLN A 525 -12.45 -35.69 -10.62
CA GLN A 525 -12.23 -35.40 -12.03
C GLN A 525 -11.75 -36.64 -12.80
N ARG A 526 -10.79 -37.39 -12.22
CA ARG A 526 -10.30 -38.63 -12.80
C ARG A 526 -11.41 -39.69 -12.92
N ALA A 527 -12.25 -39.81 -11.90
CA ALA A 527 -13.38 -40.73 -11.93
C ALA A 527 -14.37 -40.36 -13.04
N GLY A 528 -14.75 -39.07 -13.18
CA GLY A 528 -15.62 -38.59 -14.25
C GLY A 528 -15.03 -38.83 -15.66
N LEU A 529 -13.75 -38.46 -15.86
CA LEU A 529 -13.05 -38.71 -17.14
C LEU A 529 -12.96 -40.21 -17.47
N SER A 530 -12.76 -41.06 -16.48
CA SER A 530 -12.69 -42.52 -16.64
C SER A 530 -14.05 -43.10 -16.96
N ALA A 531 -15.13 -42.60 -16.33
CA ALA A 531 -16.52 -43.00 -16.62
C ALA A 531 -16.90 -42.61 -18.05
N GLY A 532 -16.71 -41.34 -18.44
CA GLY A 532 -16.99 -40.91 -19.83
C GLY A 532 -16.18 -41.67 -20.87
N ARG A 533 -14.90 -41.97 -20.62
CA ARG A 533 -14.11 -42.84 -21.49
C ARG A 533 -14.71 -44.22 -21.61
N ARG A 534 -15.18 -44.82 -20.50
CA ARG A 534 -15.79 -46.13 -20.46
C ARG A 534 -17.07 -46.16 -21.27
N GLU A 535 -17.93 -45.18 -21.13
CA GLU A 535 -19.19 -45.04 -21.90
C GLU A 535 -18.92 -44.98 -23.41
N ILE A 536 -17.99 -44.14 -23.84
CA ILE A 536 -17.60 -44.05 -25.26
C ILE A 536 -17.09 -45.42 -25.79
N LEU A 537 -16.23 -46.08 -24.99
CA LEU A 537 -15.72 -47.40 -25.39
C LEU A 537 -16.79 -48.49 -25.41
N ILE A 538 -17.81 -48.43 -24.54
CA ILE A 538 -18.96 -49.34 -24.53
C ILE A 538 -19.78 -49.09 -25.82
N ALA A 539 -20.08 -47.81 -26.14
CA ALA A 539 -20.81 -47.44 -27.34
C ALA A 539 -20.11 -47.92 -28.61
N LEU A 540 -18.78 -47.76 -28.72
CA LEU A 540 -17.98 -48.26 -29.85
C LEU A 540 -17.91 -49.79 -29.97
N ARG A 541 -18.16 -50.51 -28.89
CA ARG A 541 -18.18 -51.99 -28.86
C ARG A 541 -19.58 -52.56 -29.11
N ALA A 542 -20.61 -51.73 -28.98
CA ALA A 542 -21.96 -52.15 -29.27
C ALA A 542 -22.08 -52.49 -30.78
N ARG A 543 -22.82 -53.55 -31.10
CA ARG A 543 -23.16 -53.91 -32.46
C ARG A 543 -24.43 -53.16 -32.87
N ASP A 544 -24.49 -52.76 -34.12
CA ASP A 544 -25.71 -52.20 -34.69
C ASP A 544 -26.77 -53.30 -34.93
N LEU A 545 -27.93 -52.90 -35.45
CA LEU A 545 -29.04 -53.81 -35.78
C LEU A 545 -28.66 -54.88 -36.84
N PHE A 546 -27.57 -54.65 -37.58
CA PHE A 546 -27.06 -55.57 -38.60
C PHE A 546 -25.88 -56.42 -38.12
N GLY A 547 -25.49 -56.26 -36.87
CA GLY A 547 -24.37 -57.02 -36.25
C GLY A 547 -22.99 -56.41 -36.46
N ASP A 548 -22.86 -55.28 -37.15
CA ASP A 548 -21.61 -54.62 -37.43
C ASP A 548 -21.16 -53.74 -36.27
N ARG A 549 -19.82 -53.56 -36.14
CA ARG A 549 -19.23 -52.63 -35.17
C ARG A 549 -18.95 -51.30 -35.83
N HIS A 550 -19.43 -50.22 -35.24
CA HIS A 550 -19.10 -48.88 -35.71
C HIS A 550 -17.60 -48.57 -35.47
N ALA A 551 -16.90 -48.23 -36.58
CA ALA A 551 -15.55 -47.68 -36.46
C ALA A 551 -15.65 -46.29 -35.79
N ALA A 552 -14.72 -46.00 -34.87
CA ALA A 552 -14.65 -44.67 -34.26
C ALA A 552 -14.45 -43.61 -35.35
N ASP A 553 -15.38 -42.66 -35.44
CA ASP A 553 -15.25 -41.49 -36.30
C ASP A 553 -14.06 -40.58 -35.88
N PRO A 554 -13.58 -39.66 -36.71
CA PRO A 554 -12.48 -38.76 -36.36
C PRO A 554 -12.74 -37.95 -35.08
N ASN A 555 -13.98 -37.51 -34.86
CA ASN A 555 -14.39 -36.74 -33.68
C ASN A 555 -14.29 -37.57 -32.40
N THR A 556 -14.79 -38.82 -32.41
CA THR A 556 -14.70 -39.75 -31.30
C THR A 556 -13.26 -40.15 -30.98
N ARG A 557 -12.39 -40.29 -31.99
CA ARG A 557 -10.95 -40.53 -31.80
C ARG A 557 -10.27 -39.34 -31.12
N SER A 558 -10.56 -38.12 -31.60
CA SER A 558 -10.06 -36.87 -31.02
C SER A 558 -10.52 -36.73 -29.56
N LEU A 559 -11.80 -36.98 -29.25
CA LEU A 559 -12.34 -36.93 -27.90
C LEU A 559 -11.65 -37.93 -26.94
N LEU A 560 -11.46 -39.17 -27.41
CA LEU A 560 -10.74 -40.18 -26.61
C LEU A 560 -9.25 -39.83 -26.39
N ALA A 561 -8.59 -39.20 -27.38
CA ALA A 561 -7.24 -38.70 -27.24
C ALA A 561 -7.19 -37.56 -26.21
N GLY A 562 -8.12 -36.62 -26.25
CA GLY A 562 -8.26 -35.53 -25.30
C GLY A 562 -8.48 -36.04 -23.85
N ILE A 563 -9.37 -37.03 -23.66
CA ILE A 563 -9.61 -37.66 -22.37
C ILE A 563 -8.33 -38.34 -21.86
N ARG A 564 -7.58 -39.03 -22.70
CA ARG A 564 -6.29 -39.67 -22.32
C ARG A 564 -5.27 -38.63 -21.87
N SER A 565 -5.13 -37.50 -22.56
CA SER A 565 -4.25 -36.42 -22.20
C SER A 565 -4.59 -35.84 -20.82
N ARG A 566 -5.87 -35.50 -20.60
CA ARG A 566 -6.35 -35.01 -19.32
C ARG A 566 -6.16 -36.00 -18.16
N LEU A 567 -6.33 -37.30 -18.40
CA LEU A 567 -6.08 -38.32 -17.38
C LEU A 567 -4.58 -38.42 -17.00
N ARG A 568 -3.66 -38.27 -17.96
CA ARG A 568 -2.22 -38.19 -17.69
C ARG A 568 -1.86 -36.97 -16.88
N GLU A 569 -2.31 -35.80 -17.34
CA GLU A 569 -2.09 -34.53 -16.64
C GLU A 569 -2.62 -34.54 -15.20
N ASN A 570 -3.84 -35.05 -15.00
CA ASN A 570 -4.43 -35.22 -13.66
C ASN A 570 -3.59 -36.16 -12.77
N ALA A 571 -3.06 -37.26 -13.33
CA ALA A 571 -2.22 -38.19 -12.59
C ALA A 571 -0.83 -37.58 -12.23
N GLU A 572 -0.28 -36.74 -13.09
CA GLU A 572 0.95 -36.00 -12.85
C GLU A 572 0.77 -34.95 -11.76
N ARG A 573 -0.30 -34.14 -11.84
CA ARG A 573 -0.66 -33.17 -10.78
C ARG A 573 -0.87 -33.87 -9.44
N ALA A 574 -1.59 -34.98 -9.40
CA ALA A 574 -1.82 -35.74 -8.16
C ALA A 574 -0.51 -36.31 -7.58
N ARG A 575 0.43 -36.75 -8.41
CA ARG A 575 1.76 -37.20 -7.97
C ARG A 575 2.58 -36.04 -7.40
N ALA A 576 2.61 -34.89 -8.07
CA ALA A 576 3.31 -33.69 -7.63
C ALA A 576 2.79 -33.21 -6.26
N LEU A 577 1.46 -33.16 -6.06
CA LEU A 577 0.86 -32.81 -4.77
C LEU A 577 1.21 -33.78 -3.65
N ARG A 578 1.26 -35.09 -3.93
CA ARG A 578 1.68 -36.11 -2.94
C ARG A 578 3.15 -35.97 -2.58
N ALA A 579 3.99 -35.59 -3.55
CA ALA A 579 5.42 -35.36 -3.34
C ALA A 579 5.73 -34.02 -2.61
N GLY A 580 4.70 -33.21 -2.30
CA GLY A 580 4.87 -31.97 -1.55
C GLY A 580 5.00 -30.71 -2.41
N ALA A 581 4.68 -30.77 -3.70
CA ALA A 581 4.61 -29.58 -4.53
C ALA A 581 3.63 -28.54 -3.95
N ALA A 582 3.88 -27.26 -4.22
CA ALA A 582 2.96 -26.19 -3.89
C ALA A 582 1.59 -26.45 -4.55
N LEU A 583 0.52 -25.99 -3.91
CA LEU A 583 -0.79 -25.94 -4.54
C LEU A 583 -0.73 -24.93 -5.70
N PRO A 584 -1.27 -25.26 -6.86
CA PRO A 584 -1.34 -24.33 -7.96
C PRO A 584 -2.17 -23.10 -7.62
#